data_88a3b761baef65802639c79d7dc4a32c
#
_entry.id   88a3b761baef65802639c79d7dc4a32c
#
_cell.length_a   1.000
_cell.length_b   1.000
_cell.length_c   1.000
_cell.angle_alpha   90.00
_cell.angle_beta   90.00
_cell.angle_gamma   90.00
#
_symmetry.space_group_name_H-M   'P 1'
#
loop_
_entity.id
_entity.type
_entity.pdbx_description
1 polymer ?
#
loop_
_entity_poly.entity_id
_entity_poly.type
_entity_poly.pdbx_seq_one_letter_code
_entity_poly.pdbx_strand_id
1 'polypeptide(L)'
;MPGVTLGNSRKMGGYEFFEKVLGSPKFIVAPMVDQSELAWRKLSRRYGAQVVYTPMINAKMFAEGVRKPYREQNFDTLHGEEGGPEDRPLIVQFCANNADHLLTSAKLLEPYCDAVDINLGCPQDIARRGHYGSYLQDEWDLIYEMINTLHKNLKIPVTAKFRVFPTVEKTVEYAKMLERAGAQILTCHGRTREQRGHRSGLADWEKIRAVKEAVSVPVIANGNILFYGDIERCLAATGADAVMSAEGNLYNPAIFMPAPSPSPSTSTTPSEPSSSSTASPSGPAAMYLTGYHPRNTSLALEYLSIVKSQKTLTTPSAVKGHLFKLLRPALAKYPDLRERLGRVRVERAERDKDGGAAWDRYEEVIRELDSRLDVDIAAAKGKSLEELSPIDEATGFPVLPHWLAQPYIRPLPAEPEAAKPPPESNKSGVEVAGASCRRCRVQIC
;
A
#
# COMPACT_ATOMS: atom_id res chain seq x y z
N MET A 1 -23.92 -40.89 14.99
CA MET A 1 -22.76 -40.23 14.41
C MET A 1 -21.90 -39.75 15.56
N PRO A 2 -20.64 -40.20 15.75
CA PRO A 2 -19.80 -39.75 16.85
C PRO A 2 -19.34 -38.34 16.57
N GLY A 3 -19.47 -37.47 17.59
CA GLY A 3 -19.07 -36.08 17.56
C GLY A 3 -17.57 -35.92 17.30
N VAL A 4 -17.23 -35.16 16.27
CA VAL A 4 -15.87 -34.68 16.03
C VAL A 4 -15.57 -33.70 17.17
N THR A 5 -14.79 -34.14 18.14
CA THR A 5 -14.13 -33.28 19.11
C THR A 5 -13.18 -32.38 18.32
N LEU A 6 -13.53 -31.11 18.17
CA LEU A 6 -12.61 -30.08 17.72
C LEU A 6 -11.44 -30.02 18.71
N GLY A 7 -10.35 -30.68 18.34
CA GLY A 7 -9.10 -30.62 19.09
C GLY A 7 -8.72 -29.16 19.26
N ASN A 8 -8.23 -28.82 20.44
CA ASN A 8 -7.68 -27.53 20.82
C ASN A 8 -6.44 -27.27 19.92
N SER A 9 -6.66 -26.75 18.68
CA SER A 9 -5.57 -26.49 17.74
C SER A 9 -4.73 -25.36 18.34
N ARG A 10 -3.48 -25.69 18.66
CA ARG A 10 -2.47 -24.71 19.08
C ARG A 10 -2.44 -23.56 18.09
N LYS A 11 -2.51 -22.32 18.57
CA LYS A 11 -2.31 -21.12 17.77
C LYS A 11 -0.95 -21.18 17.04
N MET A 12 -0.97 -21.13 15.73
CA MET A 12 0.23 -21.00 14.93
C MET A 12 0.83 -19.61 15.07
N GLY A 13 2.15 -19.49 15.00
CA GLY A 13 2.83 -18.21 15.08
C GLY A 13 4.18 -18.24 14.38
N GLY A 14 4.81 -17.08 14.23
CA GLY A 14 6.13 -16.96 13.61
C GLY A 14 6.19 -17.58 12.23
N TYR A 15 7.26 -18.32 11.95
CA TYR A 15 7.46 -18.99 10.66
C TYR A 15 6.41 -20.05 10.35
N GLU A 16 5.88 -20.75 11.34
CA GLU A 16 4.82 -21.74 11.10
C GLU A 16 3.57 -21.11 10.48
N PHE A 17 3.17 -19.94 10.97
CA PHE A 17 2.06 -19.17 10.40
C PHE A 17 2.42 -18.60 9.02
N PHE A 18 3.62 -18.04 8.89
CA PHE A 18 4.12 -17.47 7.64
C PHE A 18 4.14 -18.49 6.49
N GLU A 19 4.56 -19.72 6.79
CA GLU A 19 4.65 -20.79 5.81
C GLU A 19 3.32 -21.47 5.53
N LYS A 20 2.62 -21.95 6.59
CA LYS A 20 1.45 -22.82 6.42
C LYS A 20 0.16 -22.08 6.11
N VAL A 21 0.01 -20.83 6.59
CA VAL A 21 -1.21 -20.04 6.39
C VAL A 21 -1.02 -19.00 5.30
N LEU A 22 0.09 -18.26 5.34
CA LEU A 22 0.35 -17.21 4.35
C LEU A 22 1.01 -17.76 3.07
N GLY A 23 1.55 -18.99 3.07
CA GLY A 23 2.15 -19.64 1.90
C GLY A 23 3.55 -19.14 1.56
N SER A 24 4.36 -18.73 2.55
CA SER A 24 5.70 -18.15 2.36
C SER A 24 5.71 -16.97 1.38
N PRO A 25 4.87 -15.95 1.58
CA PRO A 25 4.71 -14.87 0.62
C PRO A 25 5.99 -14.07 0.44
N LYS A 26 6.23 -13.60 -0.78
CA LYS A 26 7.28 -12.62 -1.10
C LYS A 26 6.71 -11.23 -1.37
N PHE A 27 5.44 -11.12 -1.77
CA PHE A 27 4.81 -9.92 -2.33
C PHE A 27 3.60 -9.52 -1.50
N ILE A 28 3.71 -8.39 -0.78
CA ILE A 28 2.69 -7.94 0.17
C ILE A 28 2.28 -6.49 -0.16
N VAL A 29 0.95 -6.25 -0.19
CA VAL A 29 0.41 -4.89 -0.33
C VAL A 29 0.19 -4.27 1.04
N ALA A 30 0.72 -3.08 1.24
CA ALA A 30 0.65 -2.35 2.49
C ALA A 30 -0.78 -1.90 2.85
N PRO A 31 -1.09 -1.77 4.16
CA PRO A 31 -2.28 -1.05 4.61
C PRO A 31 -2.17 0.44 4.25
N MET A 32 -3.19 0.99 3.60
CA MET A 32 -3.23 2.38 3.15
C MET A 32 -4.62 2.97 3.40
N VAL A 33 -4.68 4.11 4.10
CA VAL A 33 -5.94 4.78 4.41
C VAL A 33 -6.68 5.14 3.12
N ASP A 34 -7.95 4.74 3.02
CA ASP A 34 -8.82 4.90 1.85
C ASP A 34 -8.28 4.29 0.54
N GLN A 35 -7.24 3.44 0.59
CA GLN A 35 -6.57 2.95 -0.62
C GLN A 35 -6.20 1.45 -0.55
N SER A 36 -6.72 0.71 0.43
CA SER A 36 -6.59 -0.75 0.57
C SER A 36 -7.95 -1.41 0.72
N GLU A 37 -8.99 -0.79 0.18
CA GLU A 37 -10.35 -1.33 0.15
C GLU A 37 -10.42 -2.58 -0.74
N LEU A 38 -11.52 -3.32 -0.64
CA LEU A 38 -11.70 -4.62 -1.27
C LEU A 38 -11.39 -4.60 -2.79
N ALA A 39 -11.87 -3.60 -3.53
CA ALA A 39 -11.65 -3.53 -4.97
C ALA A 39 -10.15 -3.42 -5.32
N TRP A 40 -9.39 -2.62 -4.55
CA TRP A 40 -7.94 -2.52 -4.72
C TRP A 40 -7.21 -3.80 -4.34
N ARG A 41 -7.63 -4.48 -3.28
CA ARG A 41 -7.08 -5.78 -2.89
C ARG A 41 -7.29 -6.82 -3.97
N LYS A 42 -8.52 -6.91 -4.53
CA LYS A 42 -8.85 -7.80 -5.65
C LYS A 42 -7.97 -7.50 -6.88
N LEU A 43 -7.84 -6.22 -7.26
CA LEU A 43 -6.97 -5.84 -8.38
C LEU A 43 -5.51 -6.24 -8.12
N SER A 44 -4.97 -5.88 -6.95
CA SER A 44 -3.57 -6.19 -6.60
C SER A 44 -3.29 -7.70 -6.62
N ARG A 45 -4.23 -8.53 -6.20
CA ARG A 45 -4.11 -10.00 -6.27
C ARG A 45 -4.03 -10.51 -7.69
N ARG A 46 -4.82 -9.98 -8.63
CA ARG A 46 -4.74 -10.33 -10.06
C ARG A 46 -3.35 -10.07 -10.63
N TYR A 47 -2.64 -9.12 -10.04
CA TYR A 47 -1.29 -8.71 -10.43
C TYR A 47 -0.21 -9.19 -9.44
N GLY A 48 -0.43 -10.33 -8.78
CA GLY A 48 0.62 -11.07 -8.07
C GLY A 48 0.78 -10.76 -6.59
N ALA A 49 -0.04 -9.89 -5.99
CA ALA A 49 -0.03 -9.72 -4.54
C ALA A 49 -0.46 -11.01 -3.83
N GLN A 50 0.36 -11.50 -2.90
CA GLN A 50 0.13 -12.76 -2.18
C GLN A 50 -0.58 -12.54 -0.85
N VAL A 51 -0.26 -11.45 -0.15
CA VAL A 51 -0.92 -11.04 1.08
C VAL A 51 -1.34 -9.57 0.96
N VAL A 52 -2.52 -9.26 1.44
CA VAL A 52 -3.07 -7.91 1.46
C VAL A 52 -3.53 -7.51 2.86
N TYR A 53 -3.61 -6.22 3.07
CA TYR A 53 -4.08 -5.63 4.31
C TYR A 53 -5.35 -4.82 4.07
N THR A 54 -6.20 -4.71 5.09
CA THR A 54 -7.28 -3.72 5.10
C THR A 54 -6.71 -2.29 5.23
N PRO A 55 -7.50 -1.23 4.95
CA PRO A 55 -7.21 0.09 5.48
C PRO A 55 -7.06 0.05 7.01
N MET A 56 -6.39 1.05 7.57
CA MET A 56 -6.24 1.19 9.01
C MET A 56 -7.59 1.52 9.68
N ILE A 57 -8.13 0.62 10.48
CA ILE A 57 -9.41 0.76 11.18
C ILE A 57 -9.17 1.34 12.59
N ASN A 58 -9.91 2.37 12.98
CA ASN A 58 -9.84 2.89 14.35
C ASN A 58 -10.57 1.93 15.32
N ALA A 59 -9.80 1.30 16.21
CA ALA A 59 -10.29 0.27 17.09
C ALA A 59 -11.38 0.78 18.06
N LYS A 60 -11.24 1.99 18.62
CA LYS A 60 -12.24 2.58 19.50
C LYS A 60 -13.58 2.77 18.77
N MET A 61 -13.55 3.41 17.61
CA MET A 61 -14.77 3.66 16.83
C MET A 61 -15.45 2.37 16.38
N PHE A 62 -14.64 1.34 16.06
CA PHE A 62 -15.15 0.05 15.64
C PHE A 62 -15.75 -0.75 16.83
N ALA A 63 -15.10 -0.73 18.00
CA ALA A 63 -15.58 -1.38 19.21
C ALA A 63 -16.89 -0.77 19.70
N GLU A 64 -16.94 0.55 19.83
CA GLU A 64 -18.10 1.26 20.37
C GLU A 64 -19.33 1.15 19.46
N GLY A 65 -19.15 1.04 18.15
CA GLY A 65 -20.25 0.90 17.19
C GLY A 65 -21.25 2.05 17.20
N VAL A 66 -20.89 3.19 17.79
CA VAL A 66 -21.74 4.38 18.02
C VAL A 66 -22.36 4.92 16.74
N ARG A 67 -21.70 4.65 15.61
CA ARG A 67 -22.25 4.95 14.29
C ARG A 67 -22.35 3.63 13.53
N LYS A 68 -23.54 3.06 13.43
CA LYS A 68 -23.78 1.84 12.64
C LYS A 68 -23.05 1.81 11.29
N PRO A 69 -23.03 2.91 10.51
CA PRO A 69 -22.31 2.91 9.23
C PRO A 69 -20.79 2.79 9.37
N TYR A 70 -20.16 3.07 10.53
CA TYR A 70 -18.71 3.02 10.66
C TYR A 70 -18.15 1.61 10.46
N ARG A 71 -18.78 0.59 11.08
CA ARG A 71 -18.33 -0.81 10.93
C ARG A 71 -18.45 -1.27 9.48
N GLU A 72 -19.63 -1.10 8.88
CA GLU A 72 -19.91 -1.50 7.52
C GLU A 72 -19.04 -0.77 6.49
N GLN A 73 -18.73 0.50 6.72
CA GLN A 73 -17.86 1.29 5.84
C GLN A 73 -16.38 0.94 5.94
N ASN A 74 -15.94 0.34 7.06
CA ASN A 74 -14.54 0.00 7.26
C ASN A 74 -14.26 -1.50 7.10
N PHE A 75 -15.26 -2.36 7.28
CA PHE A 75 -15.21 -3.78 7.00
C PHE A 75 -16.63 -4.34 6.87
N ASP A 76 -16.98 -4.76 5.67
CA ASP A 76 -18.31 -5.27 5.37
C ASP A 76 -18.40 -6.77 5.64
N THR A 77 -19.04 -7.13 6.75
CA THR A 77 -19.32 -8.52 7.11
C THR A 77 -20.64 -9.05 6.55
N LEU A 78 -21.47 -8.19 5.93
CA LEU A 78 -22.81 -8.55 5.49
C LEU A 78 -22.83 -9.29 4.15
N HIS A 79 -22.00 -8.87 3.22
CA HIS A 79 -21.99 -9.42 1.87
C HIS A 79 -21.05 -10.63 1.70
N GLY A 80 -20.19 -10.89 2.70
CA GLY A 80 -19.29 -12.07 2.71
C GLY A 80 -18.12 -11.98 1.71
N GLU A 81 -17.86 -10.80 1.13
CA GLU A 81 -16.75 -10.59 0.20
C GLU A 81 -15.46 -10.24 0.94
N GLU A 82 -15.52 -9.29 1.91
CA GLU A 82 -14.37 -8.97 2.75
C GLU A 82 -14.06 -10.12 3.70
N GLY A 83 -12.82 -10.56 3.68
CA GLY A 83 -12.37 -11.74 4.42
C GLY A 83 -12.93 -13.08 3.91
N GLY A 84 -13.64 -13.06 2.78
CA GLY A 84 -14.07 -14.25 2.05
C GLY A 84 -12.91 -14.98 1.36
N PRO A 85 -13.16 -16.14 0.72
CA PRO A 85 -12.09 -16.95 0.13
C PRO A 85 -11.20 -16.22 -0.89
N GLU A 86 -11.78 -15.31 -1.67
CA GLU A 86 -11.05 -14.54 -2.68
C GLU A 86 -10.24 -13.37 -2.09
N ASP A 87 -10.54 -12.96 -0.86
CA ASP A 87 -9.85 -11.87 -0.16
C ASP A 87 -8.76 -12.36 0.81
N ARG A 88 -8.54 -13.69 0.89
CA ARG A 88 -7.51 -14.29 1.76
C ARG A 88 -6.25 -14.70 1.00
N PRO A 89 -5.07 -14.75 1.67
CA PRO A 89 -4.79 -14.37 3.06
C PRO A 89 -4.94 -12.87 3.32
N LEU A 90 -5.71 -12.48 4.34
CA LEU A 90 -6.01 -11.10 4.70
C LEU A 90 -5.52 -10.76 6.10
N ILE A 91 -4.83 -9.63 6.25
CA ILE A 91 -4.46 -9.09 7.55
C ILE A 91 -5.27 -7.82 7.82
N VAL A 92 -6.02 -7.82 8.91
CA VAL A 92 -6.81 -6.64 9.34
C VAL A 92 -5.94 -5.74 10.19
N GLN A 93 -5.76 -4.48 9.77
CA GLN A 93 -4.96 -3.53 10.53
C GLN A 93 -5.81 -2.57 11.37
N PHE A 94 -5.46 -2.44 12.65
CA PHE A 94 -6.06 -1.46 13.56
C PHE A 94 -5.06 -0.38 13.96
N CYS A 95 -5.58 0.84 14.18
CA CYS A 95 -4.92 1.82 15.03
C CYS A 95 -5.65 1.92 16.37
N ALA A 96 -4.89 1.94 17.46
CA ALA A 96 -5.40 1.93 18.82
C ALA A 96 -4.41 2.60 19.78
N ASN A 97 -4.93 2.97 20.95
CA ASN A 97 -4.19 3.41 22.13
C ASN A 97 -4.83 2.89 23.41
N ASN A 98 -5.61 1.81 23.31
CA ASN A 98 -6.26 1.15 24.43
C ASN A 98 -6.45 -0.33 24.09
N ALA A 99 -6.03 -1.21 25.00
CA ALA A 99 -6.02 -2.66 24.78
C ALA A 99 -7.43 -3.27 24.72
N ASP A 100 -8.39 -2.77 25.51
CA ASP A 100 -9.76 -3.30 25.56
C ASP A 100 -10.54 -2.97 24.29
N HIS A 101 -10.46 -1.73 23.80
CA HIS A 101 -11.07 -1.36 22.52
C HIS A 101 -10.47 -2.16 21.37
N LEU A 102 -9.14 -2.35 21.40
CA LEU A 102 -8.44 -3.12 20.38
C LEU A 102 -8.86 -4.59 20.40
N LEU A 103 -8.92 -5.21 21.57
CA LEU A 103 -9.37 -6.61 21.73
C LEU A 103 -10.81 -6.79 21.27
N THR A 104 -11.71 -5.88 21.69
CA THR A 104 -13.12 -5.92 21.30
C THR A 104 -13.27 -5.89 19.77
N SER A 105 -12.57 -4.95 19.11
CA SER A 105 -12.60 -4.83 17.66
C SER A 105 -11.98 -6.02 16.95
N ALA A 106 -10.85 -6.51 17.45
CA ALA A 106 -10.16 -7.66 16.89
C ALA A 106 -11.02 -8.94 16.98
N LYS A 107 -11.72 -9.16 18.11
CA LYS A 107 -12.67 -10.28 18.28
C LYS A 107 -13.80 -10.25 17.27
N LEU A 108 -14.29 -9.08 16.90
CA LEU A 108 -15.36 -8.95 15.91
C LEU A 108 -14.89 -9.38 14.51
N LEU A 109 -13.61 -9.13 14.17
CA LEU A 109 -13.05 -9.44 12.86
C LEU A 109 -12.19 -10.71 12.82
N GLU A 110 -11.97 -11.37 13.98
CA GLU A 110 -11.21 -12.63 14.07
C GLU A 110 -11.68 -13.71 13.08
N PRO A 111 -12.99 -13.91 12.81
CA PRO A 111 -13.44 -14.91 11.84
C PRO A 111 -13.14 -14.56 10.38
N TYR A 112 -12.89 -13.29 10.07
CA TYR A 112 -12.81 -12.75 8.72
C TYR A 112 -11.38 -12.47 8.25
N CYS A 113 -10.35 -12.76 9.06
CA CYS A 113 -8.96 -12.50 8.70
C CYS A 113 -8.03 -13.61 9.18
N ASP A 114 -6.80 -13.61 8.70
CA ASP A 114 -5.78 -14.59 9.04
C ASP A 114 -4.85 -14.10 10.16
N ALA A 115 -4.74 -12.78 10.31
CA ALA A 115 -4.05 -12.12 11.42
C ALA A 115 -4.61 -10.72 11.68
N VAL A 116 -4.37 -10.21 12.88
CA VAL A 116 -4.62 -8.81 13.25
C VAL A 116 -3.29 -8.08 13.35
N ASP A 117 -3.18 -6.93 12.70
CA ASP A 117 -2.00 -6.07 12.72
C ASP A 117 -2.24 -4.80 13.52
N ILE A 118 -1.22 -4.35 14.25
CA ILE A 118 -1.24 -3.07 14.97
C ILE A 118 -0.42 -2.05 14.20
N ASN A 119 -1.05 -0.91 13.87
CA ASN A 119 -0.37 0.21 13.25
C ASN A 119 0.45 0.99 14.26
N LEU A 120 1.78 0.89 14.17
CA LEU A 120 2.75 1.63 14.96
C LEU A 120 3.62 2.55 14.08
N GLY A 121 3.17 2.80 12.82
CA GLY A 121 3.99 3.50 11.84
C GLY A 121 3.35 4.73 11.20
N CYS A 122 2.05 4.98 11.34
CA CYS A 122 1.39 6.11 10.69
C CYS A 122 1.87 7.46 11.27
N PRO A 123 2.49 8.35 10.45
CA PRO A 123 3.03 9.63 10.93
C PRO A 123 2.10 10.81 10.62
N GLN A 124 0.86 10.56 10.19
CA GLN A 124 -0.08 11.62 9.78
C GLN A 124 -0.62 12.42 10.95
N ASP A 125 -1.09 13.64 10.69
CA ASP A 125 -1.65 14.52 11.73
C ASP A 125 -2.92 13.95 12.39
N ILE A 126 -3.67 13.10 11.67
CA ILE A 126 -4.79 12.39 12.26
C ILE A 126 -4.32 11.37 13.32
N ALA A 127 -3.20 10.69 13.07
CA ALA A 127 -2.60 9.78 14.05
C ALA A 127 -2.07 10.54 15.27
N ARG A 128 -1.45 11.71 15.05
CA ARG A 128 -1.01 12.58 16.13
C ARG A 128 -2.17 13.03 17.03
N ARG A 129 -3.23 13.54 16.43
CA ARG A 129 -4.43 13.98 17.17
C ARG A 129 -5.16 12.84 17.86
N GLY A 130 -5.18 11.66 17.24
CA GLY A 130 -5.80 10.47 17.78
C GLY A 130 -4.91 9.68 18.74
N HIS A 131 -3.66 10.10 18.93
CA HIS A 131 -2.66 9.45 19.78
C HIS A 131 -2.49 7.97 19.47
N TYR A 132 -2.12 7.64 18.21
CA TYR A 132 -1.83 6.29 17.74
C TYR A 132 -0.75 6.28 16.65
N GLY A 133 -0.44 5.11 16.11
CA GLY A 133 0.54 4.95 15.06
C GLY A 133 1.97 5.26 15.55
N SER A 134 2.76 6.00 14.78
CA SER A 134 4.13 6.33 15.16
C SER A 134 4.25 7.30 16.36
N TYR A 135 3.14 7.87 16.80
CA TYR A 135 3.12 8.73 17.98
C TYR A 135 3.07 7.96 19.30
N LEU A 136 2.93 6.63 19.25
CA LEU A 136 3.12 5.74 20.39
C LEU A 136 4.56 5.21 20.53
N GLN A 137 5.47 5.53 19.61
CA GLN A 137 6.83 4.95 19.59
C GLN A 137 7.63 5.14 20.89
N ASP A 138 7.23 6.08 21.74
CA ASP A 138 7.89 6.34 23.03
C ASP A 138 7.14 5.70 24.22
N GLU A 139 6.00 5.02 23.99
CA GLU A 139 5.12 4.41 25.01
C GLU A 139 5.16 2.87 24.93
N TRP A 140 6.33 2.32 25.20
CA TRP A 140 6.57 0.88 25.01
C TRP A 140 5.71 -0.02 25.88
N ASP A 141 5.41 0.39 27.10
CA ASP A 141 4.55 -0.40 28.01
C ASP A 141 3.11 -0.52 27.48
N LEU A 142 2.55 0.58 26.95
CA LEU A 142 1.23 0.58 26.32
C LEU A 142 1.20 -0.31 25.06
N ILE A 143 2.25 -0.21 24.23
CA ILE A 143 2.37 -1.04 23.02
C ILE A 143 2.49 -2.52 23.40
N TYR A 144 3.31 -2.82 24.42
CA TYR A 144 3.47 -4.18 24.93
C TYR A 144 2.13 -4.73 25.44
N GLU A 145 1.40 -3.96 26.25
CA GLU A 145 0.08 -4.32 26.76
C GLU A 145 -0.90 -4.63 25.62
N MET A 146 -1.01 -3.77 24.63
CA MET A 146 -1.91 -3.97 23.48
C MET A 146 -1.59 -5.25 22.71
N ILE A 147 -0.33 -5.48 22.36
CA ILE A 147 0.09 -6.68 21.63
C ILE A 147 -0.13 -7.93 22.47
N ASN A 148 0.28 -7.92 23.75
CA ASN A 148 0.19 -9.06 24.65
C ASN A 148 -1.25 -9.44 24.93
N THR A 149 -2.13 -8.44 25.09
CA THR A 149 -3.58 -8.65 25.26
C THR A 149 -4.17 -9.38 24.07
N LEU A 150 -3.88 -8.92 22.84
CA LEU A 150 -4.33 -9.61 21.62
C LEU A 150 -3.70 -10.99 21.50
N HIS A 151 -2.39 -11.10 21.74
CA HIS A 151 -1.67 -12.37 21.63
C HIS A 151 -2.26 -13.44 22.55
N LYS A 152 -2.65 -13.10 23.76
CA LYS A 152 -3.24 -14.04 24.74
C LYS A 152 -4.70 -14.39 24.43
N ASN A 153 -5.46 -13.49 23.86
CA ASN A 153 -6.92 -13.60 23.78
C ASN A 153 -7.48 -13.92 22.39
N LEU A 154 -6.71 -13.78 21.30
CA LEU A 154 -7.12 -14.15 19.96
C LEU A 154 -6.65 -15.57 19.61
N LYS A 155 -7.39 -16.25 18.75
CA LYS A 155 -7.02 -17.55 18.16
C LYS A 155 -6.05 -17.40 17.00
N ILE A 156 -6.09 -16.27 16.30
CA ILE A 156 -5.23 -15.92 15.19
C ILE A 156 -4.00 -15.13 15.66
N PRO A 157 -2.89 -15.09 14.88
CA PRO A 157 -1.71 -14.32 15.19
C PRO A 157 -1.94 -12.81 15.25
N VAL A 158 -1.04 -12.14 15.97
CA VAL A 158 -0.93 -10.67 16.01
C VAL A 158 0.36 -10.28 15.31
N THR A 159 0.30 -9.25 14.47
CA THR A 159 1.46 -8.70 13.78
C THR A 159 1.61 -7.21 14.11
N ALA A 160 2.76 -6.63 13.84
CA ALA A 160 3.01 -5.22 14.10
C ALA A 160 3.74 -4.55 12.93
N LYS A 161 3.19 -3.41 12.46
CA LYS A 161 3.82 -2.59 11.41
C LYS A 161 4.30 -1.27 11.99
N PHE A 162 5.63 -1.07 11.94
CA PHE A 162 6.28 0.05 12.62
C PHE A 162 7.28 0.78 11.70
N ARG A 163 7.78 1.93 12.18
CA ARG A 163 8.87 2.72 11.59
C ARG A 163 10.13 2.62 12.44
N VAL A 164 11.28 2.76 11.79
CA VAL A 164 12.58 2.78 12.46
C VAL A 164 12.77 4.04 13.31
N PHE A 165 13.67 3.95 14.27
CA PHE A 165 14.18 5.09 15.04
C PHE A 165 15.41 5.71 14.35
N PRO A 166 15.88 6.89 14.81
CA PRO A 166 17.10 7.51 14.30
C PRO A 166 18.33 6.59 14.42
N THR A 167 18.43 5.78 15.48
CA THR A 167 19.55 4.85 15.68
C THR A 167 19.15 3.40 15.42
N VAL A 168 20.14 2.57 15.05
CA VAL A 168 19.98 1.13 14.83
C VAL A 168 19.63 0.42 16.15
N GLU A 169 20.33 0.77 17.23
CA GLU A 169 20.20 0.14 18.54
C GLU A 169 18.76 0.27 19.07
N LYS A 170 18.24 1.52 19.07
CA LYS A 170 16.85 1.75 19.54
C LYS A 170 15.82 1.07 18.64
N THR A 171 16.09 0.97 17.32
CA THR A 171 15.23 0.25 16.38
C THR A 171 15.19 -1.24 16.69
N VAL A 172 16.33 -1.84 16.96
CA VAL A 172 16.48 -3.27 17.31
C VAL A 172 15.84 -3.56 18.67
N GLU A 173 16.08 -2.74 19.68
CA GLU A 173 15.44 -2.90 20.99
C GLU A 173 13.92 -2.84 20.90
N TYR A 174 13.42 -1.91 20.09
CA TYR A 174 11.98 -1.79 19.84
C TYR A 174 11.42 -3.04 19.16
N ALA A 175 12.07 -3.55 18.11
CA ALA A 175 11.65 -4.76 17.42
C ALA A 175 11.64 -5.99 18.36
N LYS A 176 12.67 -6.14 19.20
CA LYS A 176 12.71 -7.19 20.24
C LYS A 176 11.61 -7.03 21.28
N MET A 177 11.23 -5.81 21.63
CA MET A 177 10.11 -5.57 22.54
C MET A 177 8.79 -6.01 21.89
N LEU A 178 8.55 -5.68 20.61
CA LEU A 178 7.35 -6.10 19.88
C LEU A 178 7.24 -7.63 19.78
N GLU A 179 8.34 -8.31 19.49
CA GLU A 179 8.41 -9.77 19.50
C GLU A 179 8.10 -10.35 20.88
N ARG A 180 8.76 -9.87 21.95
CA ARG A 180 8.47 -10.32 23.34
C ARG A 180 7.03 -10.06 23.77
N ALA A 181 6.40 -9.01 23.26
CA ALA A 181 4.99 -8.75 23.52
C ALA A 181 4.05 -9.78 22.87
N GLY A 182 4.53 -10.52 21.85
CA GLY A 182 3.81 -11.58 21.18
C GLY A 182 3.51 -11.33 19.70
N ALA A 183 4.11 -10.30 19.07
CA ALA A 183 3.99 -10.10 17.64
C ALA A 183 4.66 -11.26 16.87
N GLN A 184 3.95 -11.86 15.93
CA GLN A 184 4.34 -13.07 15.21
C GLN A 184 4.94 -12.80 13.83
N ILE A 185 4.76 -11.60 13.30
CA ILE A 185 5.41 -11.04 12.11
C ILE A 185 5.65 -9.56 12.36
N LEU A 186 6.81 -9.06 11.97
CA LEU A 186 7.19 -7.66 12.08
C LEU A 186 7.33 -7.04 10.68
N THR A 187 6.54 -6.00 10.38
CA THR A 187 6.72 -5.20 9.17
C THR A 187 7.50 -3.93 9.50
N CYS A 188 8.75 -3.88 9.08
CA CYS A 188 9.66 -2.77 9.35
C CYS A 188 9.70 -1.79 8.17
N HIS A 189 9.20 -0.57 8.37
CA HIS A 189 9.35 0.51 7.41
C HIS A 189 10.63 1.29 7.70
N GLY A 190 11.59 1.23 6.78
CA GLY A 190 12.95 1.82 6.93
C GLY A 190 12.99 3.35 6.95
N ARG A 191 11.91 4.02 7.35
CA ARG A 191 11.84 5.48 7.54
C ARG A 191 11.46 5.82 8.96
N THR A 192 12.02 6.92 9.49
CA THR A 192 11.64 7.45 10.81
C THR A 192 10.26 8.13 10.77
N ARG A 193 9.70 8.46 11.93
CA ARG A 193 8.43 9.19 12.05
C ARG A 193 8.45 10.55 11.35
N GLU A 194 9.61 11.21 11.34
CA GLU A 194 9.82 12.54 10.76
C GLU A 194 9.90 12.51 9.24
N GLN A 195 10.28 11.38 8.65
CA GLN A 195 10.39 11.18 7.20
C GLN A 195 8.99 10.98 6.58
N ARG A 196 8.31 12.09 6.28
CA ARG A 196 6.96 12.10 5.70
C ARG A 196 6.78 13.21 4.65
N GLY A 197 5.84 13.02 3.71
CA GLY A 197 5.55 13.98 2.66
C GLY A 197 6.78 14.32 1.82
N HIS A 198 7.10 15.59 1.69
CA HIS A 198 8.28 16.06 0.95
C HIS A 198 9.62 15.68 1.60
N ARG A 199 9.60 15.33 2.89
CA ARG A 199 10.79 14.92 3.64
C ARG A 199 10.91 13.40 3.75
N SER A 200 10.22 12.64 2.92
CA SER A 200 10.24 11.17 3.05
C SER A 200 11.62 10.57 2.79
N GLY A 201 12.37 11.10 1.84
CA GLY A 201 13.70 10.56 1.50
C GLY A 201 13.68 9.06 1.19
N LEU A 202 14.84 8.43 1.26
CA LEU A 202 14.98 6.99 1.07
C LEU A 202 14.73 6.23 2.39
N ALA A 203 14.26 5.00 2.29
CA ALA A 203 14.18 4.07 3.40
C ALA A 203 15.57 3.48 3.68
N ASP A 204 15.90 3.35 4.94
CA ASP A 204 17.15 2.77 5.43
C ASP A 204 17.00 1.24 5.52
N TRP A 205 17.55 0.53 4.55
CA TRP A 205 17.52 -0.94 4.50
C TRP A 205 18.50 -1.59 5.47
N GLU A 206 19.56 -0.89 5.92
CA GLU A 206 20.49 -1.42 6.93
C GLU A 206 19.80 -1.58 8.28
N LYS A 207 18.93 -0.64 8.66
CA LYS A 207 18.12 -0.79 9.86
C LYS A 207 17.11 -1.93 9.77
N ILE A 208 16.56 -2.20 8.58
CA ILE A 208 15.69 -3.37 8.36
C ILE A 208 16.50 -4.65 8.52
N ARG A 209 17.72 -4.71 7.97
CA ARG A 209 18.64 -5.84 8.14
C ARG A 209 18.96 -6.09 9.61
N ALA A 210 19.31 -5.04 10.34
CA ALA A 210 19.61 -5.16 11.77
C ALA A 210 18.41 -5.69 12.57
N VAL A 211 17.19 -5.30 12.23
CA VAL A 211 15.96 -5.88 12.81
C VAL A 211 15.85 -7.35 12.46
N LYS A 212 16.03 -7.73 11.19
CA LYS A 212 15.93 -9.13 10.73
C LYS A 212 16.92 -10.04 11.44
N GLU A 213 18.15 -9.59 11.64
CA GLU A 213 19.20 -10.33 12.34
C GLU A 213 18.94 -10.47 13.85
N ALA A 214 18.12 -9.59 14.42
CA ALA A 214 17.93 -9.47 15.86
C ALA A 214 16.67 -10.17 16.42
N VAL A 215 15.73 -10.59 15.56
CA VAL A 215 14.45 -11.23 15.95
C VAL A 215 14.34 -12.63 15.35
N SER A 216 13.51 -13.49 15.97
CA SER A 216 13.28 -14.87 15.53
C SER A 216 11.98 -15.05 14.74
N VAL A 217 11.17 -14.00 14.60
CA VAL A 217 9.94 -13.99 13.80
C VAL A 217 10.20 -13.48 12.37
N PRO A 218 9.34 -13.80 11.39
CA PRO A 218 9.45 -13.27 10.04
C PRO A 218 9.46 -11.75 10.03
N VAL A 219 10.29 -11.16 9.16
CA VAL A 219 10.39 -9.70 8.94
C VAL A 219 10.03 -9.36 7.51
N ILE A 220 9.10 -8.43 7.36
CA ILE A 220 8.68 -7.87 6.08
C ILE A 220 9.36 -6.51 5.89
N ALA A 221 10.14 -6.35 4.82
CA ALA A 221 10.79 -5.08 4.48
C ALA A 221 9.82 -4.14 3.76
N ASN A 222 9.68 -2.91 4.25
CA ASN A 222 8.85 -1.89 3.65
C ASN A 222 9.62 -0.59 3.39
N GLY A 223 9.41 -0.02 2.22
CA GLY A 223 9.99 1.23 1.76
C GLY A 223 10.94 1.06 0.57
N ASN A 224 10.85 1.99 -0.39
CA ASN A 224 11.60 2.01 -1.65
C ASN A 224 11.32 0.83 -2.60
N ILE A 225 10.17 0.17 -2.49
CA ILE A 225 9.73 -0.82 -3.48
C ILE A 225 8.86 -0.08 -4.49
N LEU A 226 9.48 0.44 -5.56
CA LEU A 226 8.86 1.24 -6.61
C LEU A 226 8.81 0.51 -7.95
N PHE A 227 9.80 -0.33 -8.23
CA PHE A 227 9.92 -1.16 -9.42
C PHE A 227 10.09 -2.63 -9.04
N TYR A 228 9.82 -3.52 -9.98
CA TYR A 228 10.01 -4.96 -9.76
C TYR A 228 11.45 -5.31 -9.35
N GLY A 229 12.44 -4.69 -10.00
CA GLY A 229 13.85 -4.90 -9.65
C GLY A 229 14.25 -4.45 -8.23
N ASP A 230 13.44 -3.60 -7.58
CA ASP A 230 13.69 -3.23 -6.17
C ASP A 230 13.45 -4.38 -5.20
N ILE A 231 12.62 -5.35 -5.59
CA ILE A 231 12.23 -6.49 -4.75
C ILE A 231 13.44 -7.33 -4.41
N GLU A 232 14.14 -7.80 -5.44
CA GLU A 232 15.32 -8.65 -5.26
C GLU A 232 16.44 -7.91 -4.54
N ARG A 233 16.69 -6.64 -4.91
CA ARG A 233 17.68 -5.79 -4.23
C ARG A 233 17.37 -5.60 -2.75
N CYS A 234 16.10 -5.35 -2.42
CA CYS A 234 15.69 -5.18 -1.03
C CYS A 234 15.84 -6.46 -0.23
N LEU A 235 15.41 -7.60 -0.77
CA LEU A 235 15.56 -8.91 -0.12
C LEU A 235 17.04 -9.25 0.10
N ALA A 236 17.89 -9.04 -0.91
CA ALA A 236 19.34 -9.28 -0.81
C ALA A 236 20.01 -8.34 0.22
N ALA A 237 19.63 -7.06 0.26
CA ALA A 237 20.22 -6.09 1.17
C ALA A 237 19.77 -6.27 2.62
N THR A 238 18.53 -6.73 2.86
CA THR A 238 17.94 -6.78 4.20
C THR A 238 17.92 -8.18 4.80
N GLY A 239 17.96 -9.23 3.99
CA GLY A 239 17.69 -10.60 4.42
C GLY A 239 16.24 -10.83 4.88
N ALA A 240 15.33 -9.89 4.63
CA ALA A 240 13.92 -10.00 5.00
C ALA A 240 13.22 -11.16 4.28
N ASP A 241 12.14 -11.67 4.88
CA ASP A 241 11.41 -12.83 4.37
C ASP A 241 10.49 -12.46 3.19
N ALA A 242 10.02 -11.20 3.18
CA ALA A 242 9.14 -10.64 2.16
C ALA A 242 9.36 -9.13 2.00
N VAL A 243 8.84 -8.58 0.90
CA VAL A 243 8.75 -7.13 0.69
C VAL A 243 7.30 -6.65 0.74
N MET A 244 7.12 -5.41 1.20
CA MET A 244 5.83 -4.73 1.20
C MET A 244 5.93 -3.46 0.35
N SER A 245 5.07 -3.33 -0.66
CA SER A 245 4.90 -2.10 -1.42
C SER A 245 3.63 -1.36 -1.00
N ALA A 246 3.73 -0.05 -0.88
CA ALA A 246 2.62 0.86 -0.62
C ALA A 246 2.39 1.77 -1.84
N GLU A 247 3.07 2.91 -1.89
CA GLU A 247 2.89 3.89 -2.94
C GLU A 247 3.23 3.34 -4.33
N GLY A 248 4.27 2.48 -4.45
CA GLY A 248 4.60 1.82 -5.72
C GLY A 248 3.43 1.02 -6.28
N ASN A 249 2.75 0.24 -5.42
CA ASN A 249 1.56 -0.53 -5.80
C ASN A 249 0.39 0.37 -6.21
N LEU A 250 0.20 1.54 -5.59
CA LEU A 250 -0.89 2.47 -5.95
C LEU A 250 -0.77 3.08 -7.34
N TYR A 251 0.45 3.20 -7.85
CA TYR A 251 0.70 3.72 -9.19
C TYR A 251 0.88 2.61 -10.23
N ASN A 252 1.30 1.42 -9.78
CA ASN A 252 1.40 0.22 -10.60
C ASN A 252 1.00 -1.02 -9.78
N PRO A 253 -0.25 -1.48 -9.83
CA PRO A 253 -0.65 -2.71 -9.12
C PRO A 253 0.08 -3.95 -9.61
N ALA A 254 0.66 -3.92 -10.84
CA ALA A 254 1.48 -5.01 -11.41
C ALA A 254 2.95 -4.98 -10.97
N ILE A 255 3.30 -4.19 -9.96
CA ILE A 255 4.67 -4.06 -9.44
C ILE A 255 5.31 -5.40 -9.04
N PHE A 256 4.51 -6.41 -8.73
CA PHE A 256 4.96 -7.74 -8.34
C PHE A 256 5.10 -8.73 -9.51
N MET A 257 4.88 -8.28 -10.74
CA MET A 257 5.01 -9.11 -11.93
C MET A 257 6.28 -8.77 -12.72
N PRO A 258 7.01 -9.78 -13.21
CA PRO A 258 8.06 -9.57 -14.18
C PRO A 258 7.47 -9.10 -15.51
N ALA A 259 8.29 -8.47 -16.33
CA ALA A 259 7.92 -8.14 -17.69
C ALA A 259 7.49 -9.41 -18.45
N PRO A 260 6.42 -9.37 -19.27
CA PRO A 260 6.02 -10.50 -20.09
C PRO A 260 7.17 -10.94 -20.99
N SER A 261 7.43 -12.26 -21.04
CA SER A 261 8.36 -12.82 -22.00
C SER A 261 7.91 -12.48 -23.43
N PRO A 262 8.80 -12.12 -24.35
CA PRO A 262 8.42 -11.93 -25.76
C PRO A 262 7.77 -13.25 -26.25
N SER A 263 6.56 -13.15 -26.77
CA SER A 263 5.88 -14.29 -27.38
C SER A 263 6.76 -14.87 -28.50
N PRO A 264 6.96 -16.20 -28.57
CA PRO A 264 7.65 -16.78 -29.71
C PRO A 264 6.86 -16.42 -30.96
N SER A 265 7.48 -15.60 -31.83
CA SER A 265 6.91 -15.32 -33.17
C SER A 265 6.73 -16.65 -33.87
N THR A 266 5.49 -17.00 -34.25
CA THR A 266 5.17 -18.12 -35.12
C THR A 266 5.77 -17.85 -36.51
N SER A 267 7.08 -18.09 -36.67
CA SER A 267 7.71 -18.25 -37.97
C SER A 267 8.05 -19.74 -38.12
N THR A 268 7.19 -20.46 -38.84
CA THR A 268 7.46 -21.78 -39.36
C THR A 268 8.54 -21.70 -40.44
N THR A 269 9.79 -21.84 -40.05
CA THR A 269 10.88 -22.33 -40.90
C THR A 269 11.94 -22.97 -40.00
N PRO A 270 12.34 -24.24 -40.25
CA PRO A 270 13.40 -24.88 -39.50
C PRO A 270 14.73 -24.41 -40.03
N SER A 271 15.43 -23.61 -39.27
CA SER A 271 16.84 -23.28 -39.48
C SER A 271 17.60 -23.45 -38.16
N GLU A 272 18.79 -23.99 -38.25
CA GLU A 272 19.70 -24.54 -37.27
C GLU A 272 19.82 -23.81 -35.91
N PRO A 273 20.31 -24.51 -34.85
CA PRO A 273 20.40 -23.93 -33.51
C PRO A 273 21.55 -22.95 -33.41
N SER A 274 21.30 -21.68 -33.72
CA SER A 274 22.19 -20.62 -33.34
C SER A 274 21.93 -20.26 -31.87
N SER A 275 22.97 -20.38 -31.04
CA SER A 275 23.00 -19.93 -29.65
C SER A 275 22.69 -18.44 -29.57
N SER A 276 21.40 -18.09 -29.51
CA SER A 276 20.97 -16.74 -29.19
C SER A 276 21.00 -16.58 -27.67
N SER A 277 22.12 -16.04 -27.16
CA SER A 277 22.15 -15.40 -25.87
C SER A 277 21.06 -14.34 -25.84
N THR A 278 20.01 -14.56 -25.02
CA THR A 278 19.08 -13.50 -24.64
C THR A 278 19.92 -12.44 -23.94
N ALA A 279 20.27 -11.38 -24.66
CA ALA A 279 21.00 -10.25 -24.11
C ALA A 279 20.13 -9.67 -22.98
N SER A 280 20.58 -9.82 -21.75
CA SER A 280 20.05 -9.09 -20.61
C SER A 280 20.14 -7.59 -20.94
N PRO A 281 19.09 -6.80 -20.66
CA PRO A 281 19.15 -5.36 -20.92
C PRO A 281 20.40 -4.77 -20.26
N SER A 282 21.25 -4.12 -21.06
CA SER A 282 22.53 -3.57 -20.63
C SER A 282 22.45 -2.05 -20.59
N GLY A 283 22.21 -1.50 -19.41
CA GLY A 283 22.20 -0.05 -19.21
C GLY A 283 21.67 0.35 -17.83
N PRO A 284 21.86 1.58 -17.39
CA PRO A 284 21.39 2.04 -16.07
C PRO A 284 19.87 1.93 -15.87
N ALA A 285 19.09 2.01 -16.94
CA ALA A 285 17.64 1.86 -16.92
C ALA A 285 17.17 0.40 -16.90
N ALA A 286 17.99 -0.52 -17.37
CA ALA A 286 17.62 -1.91 -17.63
C ALA A 286 16.97 -2.61 -16.42
N MET A 287 17.56 -2.43 -15.24
CA MET A 287 17.08 -3.04 -14.01
C MET A 287 15.66 -2.56 -13.59
N TYR A 288 15.28 -1.35 -13.97
CA TYR A 288 13.96 -0.79 -13.65
C TYR A 288 12.88 -1.24 -14.63
N LEU A 289 13.27 -1.68 -15.83
CA LEU A 289 12.36 -2.13 -16.89
C LEU A 289 12.10 -3.65 -16.85
N THR A 290 12.64 -4.37 -15.87
CA THR A 290 12.42 -5.82 -15.69
C THR A 290 10.99 -6.17 -15.22
N GLY A 291 10.24 -5.18 -14.75
CA GLY A 291 8.87 -5.33 -14.29
C GLY A 291 7.81 -5.13 -15.36
N TYR A 292 6.60 -5.59 -15.06
CA TYR A 292 5.44 -5.36 -15.92
C TYR A 292 4.84 -3.96 -15.69
N HIS A 293 4.71 -3.21 -16.76
CA HIS A 293 4.13 -1.87 -16.79
C HIS A 293 2.91 -1.86 -17.72
N PRO A 294 1.72 -2.29 -17.24
CA PRO A 294 0.52 -2.29 -18.06
C PRO A 294 0.12 -0.89 -18.50
N ARG A 295 -0.69 -0.82 -19.55
CA ARG A 295 -1.35 0.42 -19.93
C ARG A 295 -2.22 0.93 -18.78
N ASN A 296 -2.01 2.17 -18.39
CA ASN A 296 -2.64 2.73 -17.20
C ASN A 296 -4.18 2.88 -17.31
N THR A 297 -4.70 3.16 -18.51
CA THR A 297 -6.15 3.18 -18.78
C THR A 297 -6.79 1.80 -18.67
N SER A 298 -6.11 0.73 -19.10
CA SER A 298 -6.57 -0.64 -18.93
C SER A 298 -6.71 -1.00 -17.45
N LEU A 299 -5.72 -0.67 -16.62
CA LEU A 299 -5.79 -0.87 -15.16
C LEU A 299 -6.93 -0.07 -14.52
N ALA A 300 -7.14 1.16 -14.97
CA ALA A 300 -8.21 2.01 -14.43
C ALA A 300 -9.60 1.47 -14.78
N LEU A 301 -9.79 0.99 -16.01
CA LEU A 301 -11.03 0.35 -16.44
C LEU A 301 -11.28 -0.97 -15.71
N GLU A 302 -10.23 -1.79 -15.52
CA GLU A 302 -10.31 -3.04 -14.75
C GLU A 302 -10.68 -2.78 -13.30
N TYR A 303 -10.06 -1.78 -12.66
CA TYR A 303 -10.42 -1.35 -11.32
C TYR A 303 -11.89 -0.95 -11.21
N LEU A 304 -12.38 -0.11 -12.13
CA LEU A 304 -13.81 0.27 -12.18
C LEU A 304 -14.73 -0.92 -12.41
N SER A 305 -14.34 -1.88 -13.22
CA SER A 305 -15.10 -3.11 -13.44
C SER A 305 -15.24 -3.91 -12.14
N ILE A 306 -14.17 -4.00 -11.34
CA ILE A 306 -14.22 -4.65 -10.01
C ILE A 306 -15.16 -3.88 -9.09
N VAL A 307 -15.04 -2.54 -9.02
CA VAL A 307 -15.92 -1.68 -8.20
C VAL A 307 -17.38 -1.87 -8.56
N LYS A 308 -17.71 -1.97 -9.86
CA LYS A 308 -19.07 -2.18 -10.35
C LYS A 308 -19.63 -3.58 -10.07
N SER A 309 -18.77 -4.59 -10.01
CA SER A 309 -19.18 -6.01 -9.91
C SER A 309 -19.32 -6.52 -8.49
N GLN A 310 -18.68 -5.88 -7.51
CA GLN A 310 -18.75 -6.30 -6.11
C GLN A 310 -19.97 -5.73 -5.37
N LYS A 311 -20.43 -6.44 -4.34
CA LYS A 311 -21.53 -6.01 -3.48
C LYS A 311 -21.07 -5.04 -2.39
N THR A 312 -19.85 -5.19 -1.92
CA THR A 312 -19.23 -4.30 -0.94
C THR A 312 -18.99 -2.92 -1.56
N LEU A 313 -19.53 -1.89 -0.92
CA LEU A 313 -19.45 -0.53 -1.43
C LEU A 313 -18.03 0.04 -1.36
N THR A 314 -17.55 0.55 -2.49
CA THR A 314 -16.31 1.32 -2.53
C THR A 314 -16.60 2.81 -2.41
N THR A 315 -15.91 3.49 -1.50
CA THR A 315 -16.12 4.93 -1.30
C THR A 315 -15.71 5.74 -2.54
N PRO A 316 -16.46 6.79 -2.90
CA PRO A 316 -16.11 7.66 -4.03
C PRO A 316 -14.73 8.32 -3.89
N SER A 317 -14.27 8.56 -2.66
CA SER A 317 -12.93 9.09 -2.39
C SER A 317 -11.84 8.08 -2.76
N ALA A 318 -12.04 6.80 -2.46
CA ALA A 318 -11.12 5.73 -2.83
C ALA A 318 -11.05 5.59 -4.35
N VAL A 319 -12.20 5.44 -5.02
CA VAL A 319 -12.26 5.34 -6.49
C VAL A 319 -11.53 6.50 -7.16
N LYS A 320 -11.89 7.73 -6.80
CA LYS A 320 -11.25 8.92 -7.35
C LYS A 320 -9.75 8.94 -7.07
N GLY A 321 -9.36 8.57 -5.85
CA GLY A 321 -7.96 8.52 -5.43
C GLY A 321 -7.13 7.54 -6.26
N HIS A 322 -7.65 6.33 -6.53
CA HIS A 322 -6.98 5.34 -7.36
C HIS A 322 -6.88 5.78 -8.82
N LEU A 323 -7.97 6.27 -9.42
CA LEU A 323 -7.97 6.74 -10.81
C LEU A 323 -6.93 7.84 -11.04
N PHE A 324 -6.83 8.82 -10.11
CA PHE A 324 -5.84 9.88 -10.23
C PHE A 324 -4.39 9.40 -10.09
N LYS A 325 -4.15 8.27 -9.41
CA LYS A 325 -2.81 7.69 -9.29
C LYS A 325 -2.45 6.84 -10.51
N LEU A 326 -3.33 5.92 -10.88
CA LEU A 326 -3.13 5.07 -12.04
C LEU A 326 -2.90 5.90 -13.31
N LEU A 327 -3.75 6.90 -13.53
CA LEU A 327 -3.73 7.73 -14.75
C LEU A 327 -2.78 8.94 -14.66
N ARG A 328 -2.05 9.09 -13.55
CA ARG A 328 -1.24 10.29 -13.30
C ARG A 328 -0.38 10.73 -14.49
N PRO A 329 0.43 9.86 -15.12
CA PRO A 329 1.30 10.27 -16.23
C PRO A 329 0.50 10.76 -17.43
N ALA A 330 -0.54 10.04 -17.82
CA ALA A 330 -1.41 10.40 -18.94
C ALA A 330 -2.18 11.71 -18.68
N LEU A 331 -2.71 11.88 -17.46
CA LEU A 331 -3.42 13.10 -17.06
C LEU A 331 -2.50 14.33 -16.93
N ALA A 332 -1.20 14.15 -16.81
CA ALA A 332 -0.24 15.25 -16.90
C ALA A 332 -0.14 15.80 -18.33
N LYS A 333 -0.23 14.93 -19.34
CA LYS A 333 -0.23 15.31 -20.76
C LYS A 333 -1.59 15.85 -21.22
N TYR A 334 -2.69 15.37 -20.65
CA TYR A 334 -4.05 15.74 -21.02
C TYR A 334 -4.80 16.45 -19.87
N PRO A 335 -4.50 17.73 -19.60
CA PRO A 335 -5.03 18.48 -18.46
C PRO A 335 -6.55 18.71 -18.54
N ASP A 336 -7.13 18.77 -19.73
CA ASP A 336 -8.58 18.85 -19.96
C ASP A 336 -9.31 17.62 -19.41
N LEU A 337 -8.78 16.42 -19.69
CA LEU A 337 -9.33 15.17 -19.16
C LEU A 337 -9.11 15.03 -17.65
N ARG A 338 -7.97 15.53 -17.15
CA ARG A 338 -7.72 15.62 -15.72
C ARG A 338 -8.77 16.47 -15.02
N GLU A 339 -9.12 17.60 -15.60
CA GLU A 339 -10.16 18.49 -15.05
C GLU A 339 -11.54 17.81 -15.09
N ARG A 340 -11.92 17.19 -16.21
CA ARG A 340 -13.18 16.44 -16.34
C ARG A 340 -13.26 15.31 -15.33
N LEU A 341 -12.22 14.48 -15.20
CA LEU A 341 -12.13 13.41 -14.19
C LEU A 341 -12.30 13.99 -12.77
N GLY A 342 -11.68 15.14 -12.50
CA GLY A 342 -11.79 15.86 -11.23
C GLY A 342 -13.19 16.37 -10.91
N ARG A 343 -13.98 16.72 -11.92
CA ARG A 343 -15.34 17.25 -11.79
C ARG A 343 -16.41 16.18 -11.62
N VAL A 344 -16.10 14.91 -11.89
CA VAL A 344 -17.06 13.82 -11.66
C VAL A 344 -17.46 13.79 -10.18
N ARG A 345 -18.77 13.89 -9.95
CA ARG A 345 -19.37 13.83 -8.60
C ARG A 345 -20.26 12.61 -8.49
N VAL A 346 -20.29 12.03 -7.32
CA VAL A 346 -21.22 10.96 -6.96
C VAL A 346 -22.33 11.59 -6.14
N GLU A 347 -23.52 11.64 -6.70
CA GLU A 347 -24.72 12.17 -6.04
C GLU A 347 -25.09 11.31 -4.83
N ARG A 348 -25.79 11.93 -3.84
CA ARG A 348 -26.18 11.20 -2.64
C ARG A 348 -27.05 9.97 -2.94
N ALA A 349 -28.00 10.13 -3.87
CA ALA A 349 -28.86 9.03 -4.31
C ALA A 349 -28.14 7.91 -5.07
N GLU A 350 -26.98 8.20 -5.67
CA GLU A 350 -26.13 7.20 -6.34
C GLU A 350 -25.26 6.42 -5.35
N ARG A 351 -24.90 7.03 -4.19
CA ARG A 351 -24.10 6.36 -3.14
C ARG A 351 -24.82 5.17 -2.54
N ASP A 352 -26.15 5.29 -2.45
CA ASP A 352 -27.01 4.24 -1.89
C ASP A 352 -27.34 3.15 -2.94
N LYS A 353 -26.89 3.33 -4.20
CA LYS A 353 -27.13 2.43 -5.36
C LYS A 353 -25.82 2.05 -6.06
N ASP A 354 -24.78 1.72 -5.30
CA ASP A 354 -23.48 1.27 -5.83
C ASP A 354 -22.76 2.24 -6.76
N GLY A 355 -23.08 3.53 -6.69
CA GLY A 355 -22.41 4.57 -7.48
C GLY A 355 -22.75 4.59 -8.98
N GLY A 356 -23.53 3.63 -9.48
CA GLY A 356 -24.03 3.43 -10.83
C GLY A 356 -23.55 4.39 -11.92
N ALA A 357 -24.39 5.40 -12.24
CA ALA A 357 -24.08 6.37 -13.28
C ALA A 357 -22.82 7.21 -13.04
N ALA A 358 -22.35 7.33 -11.80
CA ALA A 358 -21.09 8.04 -11.52
C ALA A 358 -19.87 7.24 -12.01
N TRP A 359 -19.91 5.92 -11.87
CA TRP A 359 -18.84 5.05 -12.38
C TRP A 359 -18.78 5.10 -13.90
N ASP A 360 -19.92 5.19 -14.59
CA ASP A 360 -20.00 5.33 -16.05
C ASP A 360 -19.40 6.66 -16.51
N ARG A 361 -19.65 7.77 -15.80
CA ARG A 361 -19.01 9.06 -16.10
C ARG A 361 -17.48 9.02 -15.95
N TYR A 362 -16.93 8.29 -14.98
CA TYR A 362 -15.49 8.05 -14.91
C TYR A 362 -15.01 7.23 -16.11
N GLU A 363 -15.75 6.16 -16.46
CA GLU A 363 -15.40 5.28 -17.56
C GLU A 363 -15.35 6.02 -18.90
N GLU A 364 -16.32 6.91 -19.19
CA GLU A 364 -16.32 7.74 -20.39
C GLU A 364 -15.04 8.58 -20.52
N VAL A 365 -14.62 9.25 -19.43
CA VAL A 365 -13.39 10.05 -19.44
C VAL A 365 -12.16 9.17 -19.68
N ILE A 366 -12.13 7.97 -19.08
CA ILE A 366 -11.00 7.05 -19.24
C ILE A 366 -10.95 6.49 -20.66
N ARG A 367 -12.09 6.15 -21.27
CA ARG A 367 -12.15 5.68 -22.67
C ARG A 367 -11.72 6.75 -23.67
N GLU A 368 -12.08 8.01 -23.44
CA GLU A 368 -11.56 9.11 -24.25
C GLU A 368 -10.07 9.28 -24.09
N LEU A 369 -9.55 9.21 -22.85
CA LEU A 369 -8.12 9.21 -22.61
C LEU A 369 -7.43 8.05 -23.34
N ASP A 370 -8.00 6.86 -23.28
CA ASP A 370 -7.50 5.65 -23.93
C ASP A 370 -7.36 5.84 -25.44
N SER A 371 -8.37 6.39 -26.11
CA SER A 371 -8.33 6.71 -27.54
C SER A 371 -7.25 7.73 -27.90
N ARG A 372 -7.00 8.74 -27.05
CA ARG A 372 -5.90 9.69 -27.27
C ARG A 372 -4.53 9.03 -27.09
N LEU A 373 -4.41 8.10 -26.14
CA LEU A 373 -3.18 7.33 -25.96
C LEU A 373 -2.89 6.41 -27.14
N ASP A 374 -3.89 5.89 -27.86
CA ASP A 374 -3.69 5.09 -29.08
C ASP A 374 -2.91 5.91 -30.16
N VAL A 375 -3.23 7.18 -30.29
CA VAL A 375 -2.53 8.09 -31.20
C VAL A 375 -1.07 8.26 -30.77
N ASP A 376 -0.83 8.45 -29.48
CA ASP A 376 0.52 8.61 -28.95
C ASP A 376 1.36 7.33 -29.11
N ILE A 377 0.75 6.17 -28.85
CA ILE A 377 1.41 4.86 -29.02
C ILE A 377 1.74 4.64 -30.51
N ALA A 378 0.81 4.97 -31.42
CA ALA A 378 1.05 4.85 -32.85
C ALA A 378 2.21 5.75 -33.33
N ALA A 379 2.33 6.95 -32.79
CA ALA A 379 3.43 7.87 -33.07
C ALA A 379 4.80 7.38 -32.53
N ALA A 380 4.79 6.54 -31.51
CA ALA A 380 5.99 5.93 -30.92
C ALA A 380 6.39 4.58 -31.55
N LYS A 381 5.63 4.12 -32.56
CA LYS A 381 5.85 2.81 -33.22
C LYS A 381 7.29 2.70 -33.76
N GLY A 382 7.93 1.57 -33.47
CA GLY A 382 9.29 1.26 -33.89
C GLY A 382 10.38 1.63 -32.89
N LYS A 383 10.04 2.32 -31.80
CA LYS A 383 10.96 2.60 -30.70
C LYS A 383 10.83 1.54 -29.59
N SER A 384 11.96 1.15 -29.00
CA SER A 384 11.98 0.26 -27.83
C SER A 384 11.52 0.99 -26.57
N LEU A 385 11.11 0.23 -25.54
CA LEU A 385 10.75 0.81 -24.25
C LEU A 385 11.93 1.56 -23.62
N GLU A 386 13.15 1.07 -23.80
CA GLU A 386 14.37 1.69 -23.30
C GLU A 386 14.61 3.06 -23.96
N GLU A 387 14.45 3.17 -25.29
CA GLU A 387 14.55 4.45 -26.01
C GLU A 387 13.46 5.45 -25.59
N LEU A 388 12.30 4.96 -25.17
CA LEU A 388 11.17 5.78 -24.73
C LEU A 388 11.23 6.12 -23.23
N SER A 389 12.21 5.63 -22.49
CA SER A 389 12.31 5.76 -21.02
C SER A 389 13.61 6.46 -20.60
N PRO A 390 13.77 7.77 -20.89
CA PRO A 390 14.95 8.52 -20.48
C PRO A 390 15.08 8.53 -18.95
N ILE A 391 16.32 8.60 -18.47
CA ILE A 391 16.60 8.82 -17.06
C ILE A 391 16.36 10.31 -16.72
N ASP A 392 15.54 10.57 -15.72
CA ASP A 392 15.35 11.89 -15.15
C ASP A 392 16.56 12.27 -14.28
N GLU A 393 17.26 13.34 -14.64
CA GLU A 393 18.50 13.78 -13.98
C GLU A 393 18.27 14.14 -12.50
N ALA A 394 17.09 14.66 -12.15
CA ALA A 394 16.78 15.08 -10.78
C ALA A 394 16.55 13.89 -9.82
N THR A 395 16.10 12.76 -10.35
CA THR A 395 15.74 11.60 -9.54
C THR A 395 16.63 10.39 -9.78
N GLY A 396 17.32 10.33 -10.91
CA GLY A 396 18.15 9.18 -11.33
C GLY A 396 17.32 7.94 -11.74
N PHE A 397 16.01 8.08 -11.94
CA PHE A 397 15.12 6.98 -12.32
C PHE A 397 14.59 7.16 -13.76
N PRO A 398 14.23 6.06 -14.45
CA PRO A 398 13.60 6.17 -15.76
C PRO A 398 12.19 6.77 -15.65
N VAL A 399 11.85 7.61 -16.61
CA VAL A 399 10.49 8.11 -16.83
C VAL A 399 9.89 7.33 -17.98
N LEU A 400 8.98 6.41 -17.65
CA LEU A 400 8.33 5.59 -18.66
C LEU A 400 7.35 6.40 -19.51
N PRO A 401 6.99 5.93 -20.72
CA PRO A 401 5.92 6.52 -21.50
C PRO A 401 4.65 6.77 -20.70
N HIS A 402 4.03 7.92 -20.90
CA HIS A 402 2.90 8.39 -20.10
C HIS A 402 1.63 7.50 -20.19
N TRP A 403 1.57 6.57 -21.13
CA TRP A 403 0.50 5.56 -21.23
C TRP A 403 0.73 4.31 -20.37
N LEU A 404 1.92 4.17 -19.77
CA LEU A 404 2.24 3.03 -18.91
C LEU A 404 2.08 3.38 -17.43
N ALA A 405 1.70 2.36 -16.66
CA ALA A 405 1.73 2.43 -15.20
C ALA A 405 3.18 2.56 -14.72
N GLN A 406 3.46 3.56 -13.91
CA GLN A 406 4.80 3.86 -13.42
C GLN A 406 4.75 4.53 -12.06
N PRO A 407 5.76 4.34 -11.20
CA PRO A 407 5.80 4.97 -9.89
C PRO A 407 5.84 6.50 -9.98
N TYR A 408 5.35 7.14 -8.95
CA TYR A 408 5.58 8.57 -8.75
C TYR A 408 6.84 8.76 -7.91
N ILE A 409 7.89 9.24 -8.55
CA ILE A 409 9.17 9.51 -7.90
C ILE A 409 9.19 10.98 -7.47
N ARG A 410 9.41 11.22 -6.19
CA ARG A 410 9.57 12.57 -5.67
C ARG A 410 11.03 12.97 -5.80
N PRO A 411 11.33 14.21 -6.25
CA PRO A 411 12.67 14.74 -6.16
C PRO A 411 13.17 14.61 -4.70
N LEU A 412 14.44 14.28 -4.54
CA LEU A 412 15.07 14.35 -3.22
C LEU A 412 14.87 15.76 -2.67
N PRO A 413 14.62 15.93 -1.36
CA PRO A 413 14.58 17.26 -0.78
C PRO A 413 15.89 17.98 -1.11
N ALA A 414 15.79 19.19 -1.63
CA ALA A 414 16.97 20.07 -1.71
C ALA A 414 17.61 20.12 -0.31
N GLU A 415 18.94 20.12 -0.26
CA GLU A 415 19.64 20.33 1.02
C GLU A 415 19.03 21.54 1.71
N PRO A 416 18.81 21.48 3.04
CA PRO A 416 18.19 22.58 3.73
C PRO A 416 19.02 23.84 3.48
N GLU A 417 18.47 24.85 2.79
CA GLU A 417 19.03 26.19 2.82
C GLU A 417 19.32 26.54 4.28
N ALA A 418 20.54 26.95 4.58
CA ALA A 418 20.96 27.32 5.90
C ALA A 418 19.89 28.24 6.54
N ALA A 419 19.36 27.81 7.69
CA ALA A 419 18.19 28.38 8.32
C ALA A 419 18.29 29.91 8.35
N LYS A 420 17.42 30.59 7.63
CA LYS A 420 17.23 32.03 7.82
C LYS A 420 16.84 32.26 9.27
N PRO A 421 17.48 33.23 9.97
CA PRO A 421 17.11 33.53 11.35
C PRO A 421 15.61 33.87 11.42
N PRO A 422 14.93 33.52 12.51
CA PRO A 422 13.52 33.79 12.65
C PRO A 422 13.26 35.29 12.56
N PRO A 423 12.17 35.73 11.90
CA PRO A 423 11.82 37.14 11.87
C PRO A 423 11.53 37.60 13.30
N GLU A 424 12.09 38.76 13.66
CA GLU A 424 11.85 39.41 14.94
C GLU A 424 10.33 39.60 15.17
N SER A 425 9.88 39.16 16.35
CA SER A 425 8.47 39.20 16.73
C SER A 425 8.05 40.66 17.01
N ASN A 426 7.35 41.28 16.05
CA ASN A 426 6.55 42.45 16.34
C ASN A 426 5.23 42.02 17.01
N LYS A 427 5.13 42.27 18.31
CA LYS A 427 3.88 42.15 19.06
C LYS A 427 2.97 43.31 18.69
N SER A 428 1.91 43.05 17.93
CA SER A 428 0.71 43.90 17.96
C SER A 428 -0.50 42.95 17.79
N GLY A 429 -1.35 42.94 18.82
CA GLY A 429 -2.55 42.12 18.84
C GLY A 429 -3.64 42.69 17.95
N VAL A 430 -4.37 41.77 17.31
CA VAL A 430 -5.78 41.98 16.94
C VAL A 430 -6.45 40.62 16.98
N GLU A 431 -7.48 40.48 17.81
CA GLU A 431 -8.47 39.43 17.77
C GLU A 431 -9.29 39.53 16.47
N VAL A 432 -9.47 38.45 15.77
CA VAL A 432 -10.61 38.29 14.83
C VAL A 432 -11.12 36.85 14.81
N ALA A 433 -12.43 36.81 14.87
CA ALA A 433 -13.34 35.68 14.98
C ALA A 433 -13.20 34.59 13.92
N GLY A 434 -13.71 33.42 14.30
CA GLY A 434 -13.70 32.18 13.54
C GLY A 434 -14.36 32.20 12.18
N ALA A 435 -13.79 31.46 11.27
CA ALA A 435 -14.46 30.92 10.10
C ALA A 435 -13.96 29.50 9.84
N SER A 436 -14.88 28.55 9.94
CA SER A 436 -14.74 27.13 9.62
C SER A 436 -14.43 26.95 8.14
N CYS A 437 -13.24 26.50 7.78
CA CYS A 437 -12.94 26.03 6.43
C CYS A 437 -12.61 24.52 6.43
N ARG A 438 -13.62 23.70 6.09
CA ARG A 438 -13.44 22.27 5.84
C ARG A 438 -12.87 22.08 4.43
N ARG A 439 -11.57 21.82 4.32
CA ARG A 439 -10.97 21.16 3.15
C ARG A 439 -9.98 20.12 3.63
N CYS A 440 -10.43 18.87 3.73
CA CYS A 440 -9.55 17.72 3.89
C CYS A 440 -8.71 17.54 2.61
N ARG A 441 -7.42 17.86 2.67
CA ARG A 441 -6.45 17.36 1.70
C ARG A 441 -5.99 15.98 2.17
N VAL A 442 -6.35 14.96 1.42
CA VAL A 442 -5.81 13.60 1.59
C VAL A 442 -4.33 13.62 1.18
N GLN A 443 -3.45 13.49 2.15
CA GLN A 443 -2.02 13.23 1.92
C GLN A 443 -1.73 11.76 2.29
N ILE A 444 -1.13 11.04 1.36
CA ILE A 444 -0.88 9.60 1.41
C ILE A 444 0.43 9.32 2.14
N CYS A 445 0.42 8.25 2.92
CA CYS A 445 1.62 7.68 3.57
C CYS A 445 2.46 6.86 2.61
#